data_cec7febcbab946e56823540f74972dde
#
_entry.id   cec7febcbab946e56823540f74972dde
#
_cell.length_a   1.000
_cell.length_b   1.000
_cell.length_c   1.000
_cell.angle_alpha   90.00
_cell.angle_beta   90.00
_cell.angle_gamma   90.00
#
_symmetry.space_group_name_H-M   'P 1'
#
loop_
_entity.id
_entity.type
_entity.pdbx_description
1 polymer ?
#
loop_
_entity_poly.entity_id
_entity_poly.type
_entity_poly.pdbx_seq_one_letter_code
_entity_poly.pdbx_strand_id
1 'polypeptide(L)'
;MLEFKKVELKHAKEIQNFAFNNEILACEKSTVNLIVWQRAYNNMFAIHDGMLFLKSGKEKTQSFSLPIGADVKKGLEYIFEYTAPEMPRFWLQNDGQANEFKALYGDKYDISPVRDAFDYIYKREDLANLAGKKYHSKRNHIATFKKQHNWLFKAISEEDRAEVLACAEKWYSENSDRFDEYMAIEKEGIKTIVENMTLLNAKGGAIYVDGIMVAFTLGSPINDNVFDIHIEKALKDYATAYTVINNEFAKTLTDYEFINREDDMGLEGLRKAKLSYKPEILLEKYRCRPLKLACMRLYDNAFHDGPFTLKLFDLCYDNIKTLRIDGETVAMCFLLPCEVDGKKARYIYGFTVKEKYRGSGYGKALMEQIKNETNDILILRPANEKLIDYYKQFGFCEIKASNQKGDISVIPTDSYAHLCEKDKKGEYTAMAFGFETDKTLYFPYSLA
;
A
#
# COMPACT_ATOMS: atom_id res chain seq x y z
N MET A 1 14.93 9.16 23.11
CA MET A 1 14.01 8.06 22.67
C MET A 1 12.76 8.72 22.11
N LEU A 2 12.19 8.22 21.01
CA LEU A 2 10.98 8.79 20.40
C LEU A 2 9.75 8.56 21.31
N GLU A 3 9.03 9.65 21.62
CA GLU A 3 7.79 9.62 22.39
C GLU A 3 6.60 10.01 21.52
N PHE A 4 5.84 9.02 21.06
CA PHE A 4 4.71 9.23 20.17
C PHE A 4 3.44 9.61 20.92
N LYS A 5 2.79 10.67 20.43
CA LYS A 5 1.49 11.17 20.89
C LYS A 5 0.45 11.02 19.76
N LYS A 6 -0.82 10.83 20.12
CA LYS A 6 -1.91 10.89 19.14
C LYS A 6 -1.97 12.30 18.53
N VAL A 7 -2.22 12.35 17.21
CA VAL A 7 -2.48 13.62 16.53
C VAL A 7 -3.86 14.14 16.99
N GLU A 8 -3.90 15.33 17.55
CA GLU A 8 -5.10 16.00 18.00
C GLU A 8 -5.10 17.45 17.51
N LEU A 9 -6.26 18.08 17.46
CA LEU A 9 -6.43 19.45 16.98
C LEU A 9 -5.48 20.48 17.64
N LYS A 10 -5.23 20.32 18.95
CA LYS A 10 -4.30 21.20 19.70
C LYS A 10 -2.84 21.17 19.19
N HIS A 11 -2.47 20.10 18.47
CA HIS A 11 -1.13 19.94 17.90
C HIS A 11 -1.00 20.50 16.47
N ALA A 12 -2.10 21.05 15.91
CA ALA A 12 -2.14 21.47 14.52
C ALA A 12 -0.99 22.42 14.15
N LYS A 13 -0.77 23.50 14.92
CA LYS A 13 0.30 24.45 14.64
C LYS A 13 1.69 23.85 14.77
N GLU A 14 1.90 22.97 15.76
CA GLU A 14 3.17 22.31 15.99
C GLU A 14 3.56 21.42 14.79
N ILE A 15 2.60 20.63 14.28
CA ILE A 15 2.83 19.77 13.11
C ILE A 15 2.98 20.59 11.84
N GLN A 16 2.14 21.62 11.62
CA GLN A 16 2.21 22.49 10.44
C GLN A 16 3.58 23.14 10.27
N ASN A 17 4.22 23.58 11.36
CA ASN A 17 5.54 24.21 11.32
C ASN A 17 6.64 23.32 10.73
N PHE A 18 6.50 21.99 10.84
CA PHE A 18 7.41 21.03 10.22
C PHE A 18 6.96 20.64 8.82
N ALA A 19 5.66 20.34 8.64
CA ALA A 19 5.13 19.81 7.38
C ALA A 19 5.20 20.84 6.25
N PHE A 20 4.97 22.12 6.55
CA PHE A 20 4.85 23.20 5.56
C PHE A 20 6.15 23.50 4.78
N ASN A 21 7.30 23.20 5.37
CA ASN A 21 8.60 23.41 4.73
C ASN A 21 9.09 22.24 3.88
N ASN A 22 8.18 21.29 3.53
CA ASN A 22 8.54 20.06 2.86
C ASN A 22 8.06 20.05 1.40
N GLU A 23 8.92 19.64 0.46
CA GLU A 23 8.61 19.54 -0.98
C GLU A 23 7.68 18.36 -1.33
N ILE A 24 7.26 17.55 -0.36
CA ILE A 24 6.42 16.39 -0.61
C ILE A 24 4.98 16.82 -0.87
N LEU A 25 4.41 16.28 -1.94
CA LEU A 25 3.08 16.64 -2.46
C LEU A 25 1.95 15.75 -1.90
N ALA A 26 2.28 14.72 -1.11
CA ALA A 26 1.36 13.70 -0.65
C ALA A 26 0.38 14.20 0.43
N CYS A 27 -0.89 13.81 0.31
CA CYS A 27 -1.97 14.21 1.22
C CYS A 27 -1.71 13.84 2.69
N GLU A 28 -0.96 12.76 2.97
CA GLU A 28 -0.58 12.37 4.34
C GLU A 28 0.33 13.38 5.05
N LYS A 29 0.82 14.41 4.36
CA LYS A 29 1.55 15.53 4.97
C LYS A 29 0.64 16.69 5.37
N SER A 30 -0.60 16.69 4.91
CA SER A 30 -1.59 17.64 5.38
C SER A 30 -1.92 17.40 6.85
N THR A 31 -1.76 18.43 7.67
CA THR A 31 -2.14 18.36 9.10
C THR A 31 -3.63 18.09 9.26
N VAL A 32 -4.46 18.59 8.36
CA VAL A 32 -5.91 18.34 8.35
C VAL A 32 -6.18 16.87 8.09
N ASN A 33 -5.51 16.27 7.10
CA ASN A 33 -5.65 14.84 6.81
C ASN A 33 -5.23 13.99 8.02
N LEU A 34 -4.12 14.31 8.68
CA LEU A 34 -3.67 13.61 9.88
C LEU A 34 -4.69 13.69 11.04
N ILE A 35 -5.35 14.84 11.22
CA ILE A 35 -6.36 15.04 12.28
C ILE A 35 -7.65 14.33 11.94
N VAL A 36 -8.20 14.54 10.74
CA VAL A 36 -9.48 13.98 10.30
C VAL A 36 -9.44 12.45 10.35
N TRP A 37 -8.38 11.86 9.83
CA TRP A 37 -8.24 10.40 9.76
C TRP A 37 -7.55 9.76 10.97
N GLN A 38 -7.31 10.53 12.04
CA GLN A 38 -6.65 10.02 13.24
C GLN A 38 -7.32 8.77 13.81
N ARG A 39 -8.66 8.78 13.87
CA ARG A 39 -9.43 7.65 14.41
C ARG A 39 -9.36 6.41 13.51
N ALA A 40 -9.35 6.59 12.18
CA ALA A 40 -9.27 5.49 11.23
C ALA A 40 -7.88 4.86 11.20
N TYR A 41 -6.83 5.69 11.16
CA TYR A 41 -5.45 5.24 10.94
C TYR A 41 -4.57 5.29 12.19
N ASN A 42 -5.11 5.71 13.34
CA ASN A 42 -4.34 5.88 14.58
C ASN A 42 -3.07 6.71 14.35
N ASN A 43 -3.23 7.87 13.70
CA ASN A 43 -2.12 8.77 13.38
C ASN A 43 -1.46 9.28 14.66
N MET A 44 -0.15 9.13 14.74
CA MET A 44 0.67 9.55 15.87
C MET A 44 1.87 10.34 15.37
N PHE A 45 2.36 11.24 16.19
CA PHE A 45 3.56 12.02 15.92
C PHE A 45 4.49 12.07 17.12
N ALA A 46 5.77 12.30 16.85
CA ALA A 46 6.78 12.66 17.82
C ALA A 46 7.67 13.77 17.24
N ILE A 47 8.19 14.64 18.09
CA ILE A 47 9.22 15.62 17.73
C ILE A 47 10.46 15.28 18.54
N HIS A 48 11.57 15.07 17.86
CA HIS A 48 12.83 14.73 18.49
C HIS A 48 13.99 15.27 17.64
N ASP A 49 14.96 15.90 18.29
CA ASP A 49 16.17 16.43 17.64
C ASP A 49 15.87 17.33 16.42
N GLY A 50 14.84 18.20 16.53
CA GLY A 50 14.43 19.10 15.45
C GLY A 50 13.75 18.42 14.26
N MET A 51 13.34 17.17 14.39
CA MET A 51 12.65 16.40 13.35
C MET A 51 11.26 15.98 13.79
N LEU A 52 10.32 15.94 12.84
CA LEU A 52 8.98 15.39 13.01
C LEU A 52 8.95 13.94 12.51
N PHE A 53 8.43 13.07 13.35
CA PHE A 53 8.20 11.66 13.08
C PHE A 53 6.71 11.38 13.04
N LEU A 54 6.24 10.74 11.99
CA LEU A 54 4.85 10.34 11.82
C LEU A 54 4.75 8.82 11.73
N LYS A 55 3.77 8.25 12.43
CA LYS A 55 3.41 6.84 12.25
C LYS A 55 1.91 6.65 12.28
N SER A 56 1.43 5.65 11.56
CA SER A 56 0.02 5.28 11.47
C SER A 56 -0.17 3.77 11.50
N GLY A 57 -1.39 3.32 11.76
CA GLY A 57 -1.77 1.91 11.79
C GLY A 57 -1.99 1.34 13.19
N LYS A 58 -2.62 0.16 13.23
CA LYS A 58 -2.84 -0.58 14.48
C LYS A 58 -1.51 -1.17 14.97
N GLU A 59 -1.39 -1.42 16.28
CA GLU A 59 -0.16 -1.76 16.98
C GLU A 59 0.78 -2.72 16.24
N LYS A 60 0.27 -3.83 15.71
CA LYS A 60 1.07 -4.81 14.95
C LYS A 60 1.30 -4.47 13.48
N THR A 61 0.70 -3.38 12.97
CA THR A 61 0.77 -3.00 11.56
C THR A 61 1.22 -1.56 11.34
N GLN A 62 1.74 -0.92 12.38
CA GLN A 62 2.23 0.45 12.30
C GLN A 62 3.28 0.61 11.20
N SER A 63 3.16 1.71 10.48
CA SER A 63 4.11 2.14 9.46
C SER A 63 4.55 3.56 9.74
N PHE A 64 5.80 3.85 9.53
CA PHE A 64 6.40 5.17 9.69
C PHE A 64 6.49 5.86 8.33
N SER A 65 6.24 7.16 8.28
CA SER A 65 6.75 7.98 7.17
C SER A 65 8.24 8.23 7.36
N LEU A 66 8.94 8.65 6.31
CA LEU A 66 10.28 9.16 6.51
C LEU A 66 10.25 10.41 7.41
N PRO A 67 11.23 10.58 8.29
CA PRO A 67 11.32 11.75 9.16
C PRO A 67 11.34 13.06 8.36
N ILE A 68 10.72 14.10 8.89
CA ILE A 68 10.73 15.43 8.30
C ILE A 68 11.70 16.29 9.10
N GLY A 69 12.78 16.73 8.48
CA GLY A 69 13.84 17.53 9.10
C GLY A 69 15.14 17.48 8.32
N ALA A 70 16.20 18.03 8.89
CA ALA A 70 17.46 18.23 8.19
C ALA A 70 18.27 16.94 7.95
N ASP A 71 18.11 15.91 8.78
CA ASP A 71 18.90 14.67 8.71
C ASP A 71 17.99 13.43 8.75
N VAL A 72 17.45 13.08 7.57
CA VAL A 72 16.57 11.91 7.40
C VAL A 72 17.26 10.61 7.79
N LYS A 73 18.58 10.47 7.52
CA LYS A 73 19.31 9.26 7.86
C LYS A 73 19.39 9.03 9.37
N LYS A 74 19.75 10.07 10.12
CA LYS A 74 19.76 10.04 11.59
C LYS A 74 18.35 9.78 12.15
N GLY A 75 17.34 10.40 11.54
CA GLY A 75 15.96 10.15 11.90
C GLY A 75 15.52 8.70 11.67
N LEU A 76 15.99 8.04 10.61
CA LEU A 76 15.76 6.61 10.40
C LEU A 76 16.44 5.76 11.50
N GLU A 77 17.65 6.10 11.92
CA GLU A 77 18.35 5.43 13.04
C GLU A 77 17.50 5.47 14.32
N TYR A 78 16.92 6.62 14.66
CA TYR A 78 15.99 6.76 15.79
C TYR A 78 14.74 5.86 15.66
N ILE A 79 14.19 5.69 14.46
CA ILE A 79 13.05 4.79 14.23
C ILE A 79 13.49 3.34 14.43
N PHE A 80 14.66 2.93 13.92
CA PHE A 80 15.19 1.57 14.11
C PHE A 80 15.46 1.27 15.59
N GLU A 81 16.05 2.21 16.33
CA GLU A 81 16.24 2.08 17.79
C GLU A 81 14.91 1.97 18.55
N TYR A 82 13.92 2.79 18.16
CA TYR A 82 12.60 2.78 18.79
C TYR A 82 11.86 1.45 18.60
N THR A 83 12.05 0.79 17.45
CA THR A 83 11.33 -0.45 17.12
C THR A 83 12.10 -1.72 17.50
N ALA A 84 13.37 -1.61 17.86
CA ALA A 84 14.22 -2.77 18.18
C ALA A 84 13.59 -3.69 19.26
N PRO A 85 13.68 -5.01 19.12
CA PRO A 85 14.44 -5.75 18.11
C PRO A 85 13.73 -5.94 16.76
N GLU A 86 12.48 -5.47 16.61
CA GLU A 86 11.72 -5.64 15.37
C GLU A 86 12.13 -4.58 14.33
N MET A 87 12.08 -4.97 13.06
CA MET A 87 12.31 -4.04 11.95
C MET A 87 11.05 -3.23 11.67
N PRO A 88 11.13 -1.89 11.54
CA PRO A 88 9.99 -1.03 11.26
C PRO A 88 9.42 -1.26 9.85
N ARG A 89 8.16 -0.89 9.66
CA ARG A 89 7.52 -0.76 8.34
C ARG A 89 7.50 0.70 7.95
N PHE A 90 7.61 0.97 6.63
CA PHE A 90 7.55 2.34 6.15
C PHE A 90 6.45 2.52 5.10
N TRP A 91 5.97 3.76 5.03
CA TRP A 91 5.10 4.28 4.01
C TRP A 91 5.82 5.43 3.31
N LEU A 92 6.24 5.20 2.06
CA LEU A 92 6.98 6.18 1.28
C LEU A 92 6.02 6.90 0.33
N GLN A 93 6.18 8.18 0.19
CA GLN A 93 5.17 9.08 -0.36
C GLN A 93 5.50 9.58 -1.77
N ASN A 94 6.59 9.14 -2.36
CA ASN A 94 6.96 9.37 -3.75
C ASN A 94 8.10 8.44 -4.20
N ASP A 95 8.39 8.45 -5.52
CA ASP A 95 9.47 7.67 -6.14
C ASP A 95 10.85 8.04 -5.61
N GLY A 96 11.10 9.32 -5.32
CA GLY A 96 12.37 9.77 -4.78
C GLY A 96 12.70 9.10 -3.46
N GLN A 97 11.75 9.10 -2.52
CA GLN A 97 11.86 8.39 -1.25
C GLN A 97 12.02 6.88 -1.44
N ALA A 98 11.28 6.28 -2.38
CA ALA A 98 11.37 4.86 -2.66
C ALA A 98 12.75 4.47 -3.19
N ASN A 99 13.32 5.26 -4.10
CA ASN A 99 14.64 5.02 -4.67
C ASN A 99 15.76 5.20 -3.63
N GLU A 100 15.69 6.26 -2.82
CA GLU A 100 16.65 6.49 -1.74
C GLU A 100 16.59 5.39 -0.70
N PHE A 101 15.41 5.03 -0.23
CA PHE A 101 15.23 3.95 0.74
C PHE A 101 15.70 2.60 0.19
N LYS A 102 15.44 2.32 -1.09
CA LYS A 102 15.91 1.12 -1.79
C LYS A 102 17.43 1.05 -1.87
N ALA A 103 18.09 2.17 -2.10
CA ALA A 103 19.55 2.23 -2.14
C ALA A 103 20.19 1.91 -0.76
N LEU A 104 19.53 2.33 0.33
CA LEU A 104 20.04 2.14 1.70
C LEU A 104 19.66 0.77 2.30
N TYR A 105 18.46 0.27 2.02
CA TYR A 105 17.86 -0.86 2.73
C TYR A 105 17.19 -1.89 1.80
N GLY A 106 17.40 -1.79 0.49
CA GLY A 106 16.69 -2.60 -0.47
C GLY A 106 16.91 -4.12 -0.35
N ASP A 107 18.02 -4.55 0.23
CA ASP A 107 18.31 -5.96 0.54
C ASP A 107 17.45 -6.52 1.70
N LYS A 108 16.97 -5.63 2.57
CA LYS A 108 16.23 -5.96 3.81
C LYS A 108 14.73 -5.75 3.71
N TYR A 109 14.27 -5.04 2.68
CA TYR A 109 12.87 -4.65 2.53
C TYR A 109 12.26 -5.05 1.18
N ASP A 110 11.00 -5.47 1.23
CA ASP A 110 10.09 -5.48 0.09
C ASP A 110 9.49 -4.08 -0.05
N ILE A 111 9.67 -3.47 -1.22
CA ILE A 111 9.16 -2.13 -1.55
C ILE A 111 8.17 -2.29 -2.68
N SER A 112 6.89 -2.09 -2.39
CA SER A 112 5.81 -2.35 -3.34
C SER A 112 4.93 -1.12 -3.55
N PRO A 113 4.65 -0.70 -4.80
CA PRO A 113 3.71 0.37 -5.07
C PRO A 113 2.30 -0.03 -4.65
N VAL A 114 1.53 0.93 -4.14
CA VAL A 114 0.15 0.74 -3.70
C VAL A 114 -0.76 1.62 -4.55
N ARG A 115 -1.18 1.11 -5.71
CA ARG A 115 -1.93 1.86 -6.73
C ARG A 115 -3.19 2.55 -6.19
N ASP A 116 -3.87 1.92 -5.25
CA ASP A 116 -5.13 2.42 -4.68
C ASP A 116 -4.93 3.65 -3.77
N ALA A 117 -3.69 3.90 -3.37
CA ALA A 117 -3.29 5.04 -2.54
C ALA A 117 -2.54 6.14 -3.31
N PHE A 118 -2.44 6.07 -4.64
CA PHE A 118 -1.78 7.10 -5.43
C PHE A 118 -2.59 8.37 -5.46
N ASP A 119 -1.97 9.52 -5.12
CA ASP A 119 -2.64 10.81 -5.20
C ASP A 119 -2.75 11.32 -6.63
N TYR A 120 -3.85 12.00 -6.88
CA TYR A 120 -4.14 12.67 -8.14
C TYR A 120 -3.86 14.16 -8.00
N ILE A 121 -2.75 14.61 -8.58
CA ILE A 121 -2.29 16.00 -8.52
C ILE A 121 -2.51 16.66 -9.89
N TYR A 122 -3.15 17.81 -9.87
CA TYR A 122 -3.53 18.57 -11.07
C TYR A 122 -2.87 19.94 -11.05
N LYS A 123 -2.52 20.47 -12.22
CA LYS A 123 -2.28 21.91 -12.33
C LYS A 123 -3.54 22.68 -11.99
N ARG A 124 -3.46 23.58 -11.03
CA ARG A 124 -4.59 24.43 -10.64
C ARG A 124 -5.21 25.13 -11.85
N GLU A 125 -4.38 25.65 -12.78
CA GLU A 125 -4.84 26.31 -14.00
C GLU A 125 -5.65 25.40 -14.91
N ASP A 126 -5.32 24.13 -15.03
CA ASP A 126 -6.08 23.16 -15.83
C ASP A 126 -7.49 22.98 -15.27
N LEU A 127 -7.64 22.89 -13.93
CA LEU A 127 -8.95 22.78 -13.29
C LEU A 127 -9.73 24.10 -13.33
N ALA A 128 -9.05 25.26 -13.19
CA ALA A 128 -9.68 26.57 -13.23
C ALA A 128 -10.15 26.97 -14.63
N ASN A 129 -9.37 26.68 -15.67
CA ASN A 129 -9.66 27.12 -17.04
C ASN A 129 -10.35 26.05 -17.88
N LEU A 130 -10.14 24.78 -17.58
CA LEU A 130 -10.62 23.63 -18.35
C LEU A 130 -10.37 23.78 -19.86
N ALA A 131 -9.19 24.28 -20.23
CA ALA A 131 -8.85 24.62 -21.61
C ALA A 131 -8.62 23.38 -22.50
N GLY A 132 -8.87 23.54 -23.77
CA GLY A 132 -8.60 22.52 -24.79
C GLY A 132 -9.66 21.42 -24.91
N LYS A 133 -9.41 20.52 -25.88
CA LYS A 133 -10.35 19.44 -26.26
C LYS A 133 -10.54 18.42 -25.14
N LYS A 134 -9.47 18.18 -24.35
CA LYS A 134 -9.46 17.18 -23.26
C LYS A 134 -10.52 17.45 -22.18
N TYR A 135 -10.97 18.70 -22.02
CA TYR A 135 -11.97 19.11 -21.02
C TYR A 135 -13.33 19.51 -21.62
N HIS A 136 -13.59 19.22 -22.89
CA HIS A 136 -14.85 19.59 -23.55
C HIS A 136 -16.09 19.10 -22.77
N SER A 137 -16.09 17.83 -22.33
CA SER A 137 -17.18 17.27 -21.54
C SER A 137 -17.39 18.02 -20.21
N LYS A 138 -16.32 18.43 -19.53
CA LYS A 138 -16.40 19.18 -18.28
C LYS A 138 -17.03 20.55 -18.48
N ARG A 139 -16.61 21.28 -19.54
CA ARG A 139 -17.23 22.55 -19.89
C ARG A 139 -18.72 22.41 -20.24
N ASN A 140 -19.10 21.32 -20.92
CA ASN A 140 -20.51 21.06 -21.22
C ASN A 140 -21.32 20.82 -19.95
N HIS A 141 -20.81 20.05 -18.98
CA HIS A 141 -21.48 19.87 -17.69
C HIS A 141 -21.70 21.21 -16.98
N ILE A 142 -20.66 22.06 -16.94
CA ILE A 142 -20.77 23.40 -16.33
C ILE A 142 -21.79 24.26 -17.08
N ALA A 143 -21.71 24.30 -18.42
CA ALA A 143 -22.65 25.09 -19.22
C ALA A 143 -24.12 24.65 -19.03
N THR A 144 -24.35 23.33 -18.97
CA THR A 144 -25.68 22.78 -18.70
C THR A 144 -26.17 23.16 -17.32
N PHE A 145 -25.36 23.01 -16.29
CA PHE A 145 -25.70 23.39 -14.92
C PHE A 145 -26.05 24.89 -14.84
N LYS A 146 -25.22 25.76 -15.41
CA LYS A 146 -25.42 27.22 -15.44
C LYS A 146 -26.69 27.64 -16.17
N LYS A 147 -27.12 26.88 -17.18
CA LYS A 147 -28.36 27.15 -17.92
C LYS A 147 -29.59 26.67 -17.17
N GLN A 148 -29.48 25.59 -16.40
CA GLN A 148 -30.62 24.95 -15.75
C GLN A 148 -30.96 25.54 -14.38
N HIS A 149 -30.00 26.19 -13.71
CA HIS A 149 -30.14 26.62 -12.33
C HIS A 149 -29.82 28.09 -12.14
N ASN A 150 -30.55 28.75 -11.27
CA ASN A 150 -30.17 30.04 -10.69
C ASN A 150 -29.16 29.77 -9.57
N TRP A 151 -27.90 29.88 -9.87
CA TRP A 151 -26.82 29.40 -9.03
C TRP A 151 -25.83 30.50 -8.63
N LEU A 152 -25.16 30.27 -7.50
CA LEU A 152 -24.12 31.16 -6.97
C LEU A 152 -22.98 30.31 -6.41
N PHE A 153 -21.71 30.69 -6.67
CA PHE A 153 -20.58 30.24 -5.92
C PHE A 153 -20.25 31.23 -4.81
N LYS A 154 -19.97 30.71 -3.59
CA LYS A 154 -19.57 31.50 -2.43
C LYS A 154 -18.39 30.81 -1.75
N ALA A 155 -17.35 31.59 -1.36
CA ALA A 155 -16.33 31.08 -0.44
C ALA A 155 -16.98 30.82 0.94
N ILE A 156 -16.64 29.69 1.55
CA ILE A 156 -17.12 29.31 2.88
C ILE A 156 -16.36 30.11 3.94
N SER A 157 -17.11 30.67 4.88
CA SER A 157 -16.62 31.29 6.11
C SER A 157 -17.09 30.50 7.34
N GLU A 158 -16.61 30.86 8.53
CA GLU A 158 -17.07 30.26 9.79
C GLU A 158 -18.58 30.47 10.03
N GLU A 159 -19.18 31.51 9.46
CA GLU A 159 -20.62 31.81 9.54
C GLU A 159 -21.44 30.78 8.76
N ASP A 160 -20.89 30.19 7.71
CA ASP A 160 -21.58 29.22 6.85
C ASP A 160 -21.58 27.79 7.45
N ARG A 161 -20.99 27.59 8.62
CA ARG A 161 -20.84 26.28 9.27
C ARG A 161 -22.13 25.49 9.34
N ALA A 162 -23.23 26.12 9.77
CA ALA A 162 -24.49 25.42 9.92
C ALA A 162 -25.04 24.90 8.58
N GLU A 163 -24.87 25.65 7.50
CA GLU A 163 -25.32 25.29 6.16
C GLU A 163 -24.45 24.16 5.57
N VAL A 164 -23.11 24.22 5.78
CA VAL A 164 -22.21 23.13 5.38
C VAL A 164 -22.57 21.82 6.06
N LEU A 165 -22.81 21.85 7.38
CA LEU A 165 -23.19 20.67 8.15
C LEU A 165 -24.55 20.13 7.72
N ALA A 166 -25.52 21.01 7.44
CA ALA A 166 -26.83 20.59 6.93
C ALA A 166 -26.75 19.95 5.54
N CYS A 167 -25.95 20.53 4.63
CA CYS A 167 -25.70 19.96 3.30
C CYS A 167 -24.99 18.59 3.40
N ALA A 168 -23.99 18.48 4.28
CA ALA A 168 -23.31 17.22 4.54
C ALA A 168 -24.28 16.15 5.08
N GLU A 169 -25.12 16.50 6.08
CA GLU A 169 -26.11 15.57 6.64
C GLU A 169 -27.06 15.05 5.57
N LYS A 170 -27.57 15.95 4.71
CA LYS A 170 -28.42 15.57 3.59
C LYS A 170 -27.69 14.63 2.62
N TRP A 171 -26.44 14.93 2.28
CA TRP A 171 -25.62 14.05 1.42
C TRP A 171 -25.45 12.65 2.02
N TYR A 172 -25.13 12.53 3.33
CA TYR A 172 -25.02 11.24 4.00
C TYR A 172 -26.35 10.48 4.05
N SER A 173 -27.46 11.18 4.29
CA SER A 173 -28.81 10.60 4.22
C SER A 173 -29.12 10.03 2.84
N GLU A 174 -28.79 10.75 1.78
CA GLU A 174 -28.97 10.30 0.39
C GLU A 174 -28.08 9.10 0.01
N ASN A 175 -27.02 8.83 0.78
CA ASN A 175 -26.07 7.73 0.58
C ASN A 175 -26.05 6.73 1.73
N SER A 176 -27.13 6.65 2.49
CA SER A 176 -27.24 5.80 3.70
C SER A 176 -27.06 4.30 3.46
N ASP A 177 -27.34 3.83 2.24
CA ASP A 177 -27.11 2.46 1.79
C ASP A 177 -25.63 2.05 1.73
N ARG A 178 -24.72 3.02 1.72
CA ARG A 178 -23.26 2.84 1.68
C ARG A 178 -22.55 3.33 2.92
N PHE A 179 -23.30 3.81 3.92
CA PHE A 179 -22.73 4.42 5.11
C PHE A 179 -21.96 3.41 5.94
N ASP A 180 -20.66 3.65 6.11
CA ASP A 180 -19.72 2.81 6.85
C ASP A 180 -18.96 3.61 7.92
N GLU A 181 -18.02 2.96 8.61
CA GLU A 181 -17.20 3.59 9.64
C GLU A 181 -16.33 4.72 9.08
N TYR A 182 -15.82 4.61 7.85
CA TYR A 182 -15.01 5.66 7.22
C TYR A 182 -15.84 6.89 6.90
N MET A 183 -17.05 6.71 6.40
CA MET A 183 -18.00 7.81 6.17
C MET A 183 -18.41 8.50 7.48
N ALA A 184 -18.53 7.75 8.57
CA ALA A 184 -18.80 8.33 9.89
C ALA A 184 -17.62 9.19 10.38
N ILE A 185 -16.39 8.74 10.17
CA ILE A 185 -15.17 9.51 10.50
C ILE A 185 -15.05 10.73 9.60
N GLU A 186 -15.30 10.62 8.31
CA GLU A 186 -15.32 11.75 7.38
C GLU A 186 -16.32 12.82 7.79
N LYS A 187 -17.53 12.40 8.21
CA LYS A 187 -18.57 13.31 8.69
C LYS A 187 -18.12 14.12 9.92
N GLU A 188 -17.49 13.48 10.88
CA GLU A 188 -16.88 14.17 12.03
C GLU A 188 -15.70 15.06 11.61
N GLY A 189 -14.94 14.63 10.60
CA GLY A 189 -13.87 15.42 10.00
C GLY A 189 -14.37 16.71 9.36
N ILE A 190 -15.48 16.68 8.61
CA ILE A 190 -16.13 17.88 8.05
C ILE A 190 -16.45 18.88 9.17
N LYS A 191 -17.06 18.39 10.25
CA LYS A 191 -17.37 19.23 11.43
C LYS A 191 -16.09 19.84 12.01
N THR A 192 -15.06 19.03 12.22
CA THR A 192 -13.77 19.49 12.74
C THR A 192 -13.16 20.59 11.87
N ILE A 193 -13.19 20.43 10.55
CA ILE A 193 -12.62 21.41 9.61
C ILE A 193 -13.40 22.73 9.69
N VAL A 194 -14.73 22.71 9.54
CA VAL A 194 -15.53 23.94 9.48
C VAL A 194 -15.60 24.70 10.80
N GLU A 195 -15.42 24.00 11.93
CA GLU A 195 -15.33 24.61 13.26
C GLU A 195 -13.95 25.23 13.57
N ASN A 196 -12.93 24.91 12.78
CA ASN A 196 -11.54 25.28 13.05
C ASN A 196 -10.81 25.77 11.80
N MET A 197 -11.50 26.38 10.84
CA MET A 197 -10.92 26.76 9.55
C MET A 197 -9.67 27.64 9.70
N THR A 198 -9.72 28.64 10.56
CA THR A 198 -8.58 29.53 10.81
C THR A 198 -7.38 28.79 11.40
N LEU A 199 -7.60 27.93 12.40
CA LEU A 199 -6.52 27.13 13.03
C LEU A 199 -5.87 26.17 12.06
N LEU A 200 -6.68 25.54 11.20
CA LEU A 200 -6.26 24.54 10.23
C LEU A 200 -5.78 25.14 8.90
N ASN A 201 -5.79 26.46 8.77
CA ASN A 201 -5.55 27.16 7.49
C ASN A 201 -6.42 26.60 6.35
N ALA A 202 -7.64 26.18 6.68
CA ALA A 202 -8.58 25.57 5.74
C ALA A 202 -9.32 26.65 4.95
N LYS A 203 -9.58 26.36 3.67
CA LYS A 203 -10.42 27.13 2.77
C LYS A 203 -11.56 26.25 2.26
N GLY A 204 -12.68 26.84 1.91
CA GLY A 204 -13.81 26.12 1.33
C GLY A 204 -14.57 26.93 0.33
N GLY A 205 -15.38 26.25 -0.48
CA GLY A 205 -16.30 26.87 -1.42
C GLY A 205 -17.64 26.11 -1.45
N ALA A 206 -18.72 26.80 -1.76
CA ALA A 206 -20.05 26.24 -1.86
C ALA A 206 -20.77 26.70 -3.13
N ILE A 207 -21.63 25.82 -3.66
CA ILE A 207 -22.58 26.13 -4.73
C ILE A 207 -23.97 26.18 -4.13
N TYR A 208 -24.64 27.29 -4.37
CA TYR A 208 -26.05 27.50 -4.03
C TYR A 208 -26.91 27.45 -5.28
N VAL A 209 -28.07 26.86 -5.16
CA VAL A 209 -29.17 26.93 -6.17
C VAL A 209 -30.40 27.40 -5.46
N ASP A 210 -31.01 28.50 -5.96
CA ASP A 210 -32.20 29.13 -5.38
C ASP A 210 -32.08 29.42 -3.87
N GLY A 211 -30.86 29.78 -3.44
CA GLY A 211 -30.53 30.08 -2.04
C GLY A 211 -30.21 28.87 -1.14
N ILE A 212 -30.26 27.66 -1.68
CA ILE A 212 -29.95 26.41 -0.94
C ILE A 212 -28.57 25.91 -1.31
N MET A 213 -27.72 25.57 -0.33
CA MET A 213 -26.42 24.93 -0.58
C MET A 213 -26.63 23.51 -1.12
N VAL A 214 -26.13 23.25 -2.33
CA VAL A 214 -26.29 21.96 -3.03
C VAL A 214 -24.96 21.23 -3.22
N ALA A 215 -23.83 21.92 -3.10
CA ALA A 215 -22.50 21.32 -3.10
C ALA A 215 -21.53 22.17 -2.28
N PHE A 216 -20.52 21.52 -1.71
CA PHE A 216 -19.42 22.20 -1.04
C PHE A 216 -18.11 21.43 -1.19
N THR A 217 -17.01 22.14 -1.00
CA THR A 217 -15.65 21.58 -0.94
C THR A 217 -14.87 22.23 0.20
N LEU A 218 -14.00 21.44 0.85
CA LEU A 218 -13.12 21.89 1.92
C LEU A 218 -11.71 21.37 1.65
N GLY A 219 -10.71 22.19 1.89
CA GLY A 219 -9.32 21.80 1.74
C GLY A 219 -8.37 22.66 2.55
N SER A 220 -7.10 22.33 2.54
CA SER A 220 -6.04 23.07 3.20
C SER A 220 -4.71 22.96 2.45
N PRO A 221 -3.73 23.86 2.63
CA PRO A 221 -2.44 23.72 2.01
C PRO A 221 -1.64 22.54 2.61
N ILE A 222 -0.95 21.80 1.74
CA ILE A 222 0.11 20.86 2.13
C ILE A 222 1.40 21.67 2.35
N ASN A 223 1.69 22.59 1.43
CA ASN A 223 2.82 23.51 1.44
C ASN A 223 2.47 24.77 0.62
N ASP A 224 3.44 25.67 0.39
CA ASP A 224 3.22 26.91 -0.34
C ASP A 224 2.81 26.74 -1.81
N ASN A 225 3.02 25.53 -2.39
CA ASN A 225 2.78 25.27 -3.80
C ASN A 225 1.58 24.35 -4.06
N VAL A 226 1.13 23.57 -3.06
CA VAL A 226 0.11 22.53 -3.22
C VAL A 226 -1.02 22.71 -2.23
N PHE A 227 -2.23 22.77 -2.76
CA PHE A 227 -3.48 22.77 -1.99
C PHE A 227 -4.15 21.41 -2.06
N ASP A 228 -4.57 20.86 -0.93
CA ASP A 228 -5.22 19.55 -0.83
C ASP A 228 -6.73 19.69 -0.66
N ILE A 229 -7.48 18.96 -1.44
CA ILE A 229 -8.96 18.89 -1.36
C ILE A 229 -9.34 17.65 -0.54
N HIS A 230 -9.70 17.85 0.71
CA HIS A 230 -10.08 16.77 1.63
C HIS A 230 -11.52 16.31 1.40
N ILE A 231 -12.42 17.25 1.15
CA ILE A 231 -13.85 17.00 1.03
C ILE A 231 -14.40 17.68 -0.23
N GLU A 232 -15.18 16.94 -1.01
CA GLU A 232 -15.97 17.47 -2.10
C GLU A 232 -17.29 16.70 -2.16
N LYS A 233 -18.42 17.38 -1.93
CA LYS A 233 -19.75 16.78 -1.86
C LYS A 233 -20.74 17.57 -2.72
N ALA A 234 -21.63 16.85 -3.40
CA ALA A 234 -22.79 17.43 -4.10
C ALA A 234 -24.01 16.52 -3.93
N LEU A 235 -25.19 17.10 -3.73
CA LEU A 235 -26.44 16.37 -3.56
C LEU A 235 -26.80 15.61 -4.86
N LYS A 236 -27.53 14.50 -4.76
CA LYS A 236 -27.85 13.61 -5.89
C LYS A 236 -28.55 14.32 -7.04
N ASP A 237 -29.52 15.17 -6.73
CA ASP A 237 -30.26 15.93 -7.74
C ASP A 237 -29.40 16.96 -8.48
N TYR A 238 -28.22 17.28 -7.93
CA TYR A 238 -27.27 18.25 -8.45
C TYR A 238 -25.92 17.62 -8.75
N ALA A 239 -25.87 16.38 -9.21
CA ALA A 239 -24.62 15.65 -9.43
C ALA A 239 -23.62 16.37 -10.36
N THR A 240 -24.09 17.18 -11.31
CA THR A 240 -23.24 18.03 -12.16
C THR A 240 -22.53 19.14 -11.38
N ALA A 241 -23.01 19.50 -10.17
CA ALA A 241 -22.37 20.47 -9.29
C ALA A 241 -20.97 20.04 -8.83
N TYR A 242 -20.62 18.74 -8.80
CA TYR A 242 -19.23 18.29 -8.60
C TYR A 242 -18.26 18.94 -9.61
N THR A 243 -18.66 19.05 -10.88
CA THR A 243 -17.80 19.68 -11.89
C THR A 243 -17.76 21.20 -11.71
N VAL A 244 -18.85 21.80 -11.30
CA VAL A 244 -18.95 23.25 -11.09
C VAL A 244 -18.13 23.67 -9.88
N ILE A 245 -18.30 23.00 -8.74
CA ILE A 245 -17.58 23.35 -7.49
C ILE A 245 -16.07 23.18 -7.66
N ASN A 246 -15.62 22.08 -8.31
CA ASN A 246 -14.23 21.86 -8.59
C ASN A 246 -13.61 23.00 -9.43
N ASN A 247 -14.32 23.42 -10.49
CA ASN A 247 -13.86 24.50 -11.37
C ASN A 247 -13.87 25.87 -10.67
N GLU A 248 -14.96 26.23 -10.01
CA GLU A 248 -15.09 27.55 -9.37
C GLU A 248 -14.15 27.68 -8.17
N PHE A 249 -13.97 26.60 -7.39
CA PHE A 249 -13.04 26.63 -6.26
C PHE A 249 -11.56 26.70 -6.72
N ALA A 250 -11.19 25.97 -7.77
CA ALA A 250 -9.82 26.05 -8.34
C ALA A 250 -9.45 27.47 -8.80
N LYS A 251 -10.42 28.28 -9.22
CA LYS A 251 -10.20 29.69 -9.59
C LYS A 251 -9.83 30.57 -8.40
N THR A 252 -10.25 30.20 -7.20
CA THR A 252 -9.96 30.97 -5.97
C THR A 252 -8.58 30.63 -5.38
N LEU A 253 -7.95 29.54 -5.80
CA LEU A 253 -6.69 29.04 -5.24
C LEU A 253 -5.48 29.57 -5.99
N THR A 254 -5.43 30.88 -6.29
CA THR A 254 -4.43 31.52 -7.16
C THR A 254 -2.99 31.41 -6.65
N ASP A 255 -2.81 31.24 -5.35
CA ASP A 255 -1.49 31.16 -4.70
C ASP A 255 -0.81 29.80 -4.88
N TYR A 256 -1.54 28.79 -5.41
CA TYR A 256 -1.03 27.43 -5.54
C TYR A 256 -0.89 27.03 -7.01
N GLU A 257 0.21 26.35 -7.34
CA GLU A 257 0.43 25.77 -8.67
C GLU A 257 -0.34 24.49 -8.85
N PHE A 258 -0.41 23.66 -7.81
CA PHE A 258 -1.02 22.35 -7.85
C PHE A 258 -2.20 22.19 -6.86
N ILE A 259 -3.13 21.33 -7.26
CA ILE A 259 -4.23 20.84 -6.41
C ILE A 259 -4.09 19.33 -6.29
N ASN A 260 -3.86 18.83 -5.07
CA ASN A 260 -4.00 17.42 -4.75
C ASN A 260 -5.47 17.12 -4.46
N ARG A 261 -6.00 16.04 -5.00
CA ARG A 261 -7.37 15.55 -4.73
C ARG A 261 -7.35 14.15 -4.14
N GLU A 262 -6.29 13.83 -3.42
CA GLU A 262 -6.07 12.58 -2.72
C GLU A 262 -6.20 11.33 -3.62
N ASP A 263 -6.26 10.13 -3.03
CA ASP A 263 -6.29 8.86 -3.73
C ASP A 263 -7.70 8.42 -4.17
N ASP A 264 -7.82 7.24 -4.77
CA ASP A 264 -9.08 6.66 -5.22
C ASP A 264 -9.58 5.49 -4.34
N MET A 265 -8.86 5.13 -3.28
CA MET A 265 -9.16 4.04 -2.34
C MET A 265 -9.48 2.69 -3.03
N GLY A 266 -9.03 2.48 -4.29
CA GLY A 266 -9.37 1.31 -5.10
C GLY A 266 -10.79 1.32 -5.67
N LEU A 267 -11.55 2.40 -5.52
CA LEU A 267 -12.91 2.52 -6.04
C LEU A 267 -12.89 2.89 -7.53
N GLU A 268 -13.32 1.97 -8.38
CA GLU A 268 -13.25 2.14 -9.85
C GLU A 268 -13.97 3.40 -10.33
N GLY A 269 -15.15 3.70 -9.78
CA GLY A 269 -15.92 4.91 -10.12
C GLY A 269 -15.15 6.19 -9.78
N LEU A 270 -14.53 6.26 -8.61
CA LEU A 270 -13.74 7.39 -8.16
C LEU A 270 -12.47 7.53 -9.01
N ARG A 271 -11.77 6.41 -9.27
CA ARG A 271 -10.62 6.35 -10.17
C ARG A 271 -10.93 6.92 -11.54
N LYS A 272 -12.02 6.46 -12.17
CA LYS A 272 -12.48 6.97 -13.47
C LYS A 272 -12.80 8.46 -13.43
N ALA A 273 -13.47 8.92 -12.37
CA ALA A 273 -13.78 10.34 -12.19
C ALA A 273 -12.52 11.19 -12.09
N LYS A 274 -11.55 10.80 -11.24
CA LYS A 274 -10.27 11.52 -11.05
C LYS A 274 -9.42 11.51 -12.33
N LEU A 275 -9.24 10.36 -13.00
CA LEU A 275 -8.51 10.26 -14.27
C LEU A 275 -9.16 11.09 -15.39
N SER A 276 -10.47 11.33 -15.36
CA SER A 276 -11.15 12.13 -16.37
C SER A 276 -10.74 13.61 -16.38
N TYR A 277 -10.13 14.09 -15.30
CA TYR A 277 -9.55 15.43 -15.19
C TYR A 277 -8.07 15.51 -15.62
N LYS A 278 -7.47 14.38 -16.07
CA LYS A 278 -6.10 14.33 -16.59
C LYS A 278 -5.09 14.90 -15.59
N PRO A 279 -4.83 14.19 -14.50
CA PRO A 279 -3.85 14.64 -13.52
C PRO A 279 -2.48 14.89 -14.18
N GLU A 280 -1.80 15.92 -13.75
CA GLU A 280 -0.41 16.22 -14.17
C GLU A 280 0.55 15.21 -13.57
N ILE A 281 0.33 14.84 -12.28
CA ILE A 281 1.11 13.86 -11.56
C ILE A 281 0.17 12.83 -10.97
N LEU A 282 0.45 11.56 -11.22
CA LEU A 282 -0.09 10.45 -10.45
C LEU A 282 1.00 10.07 -9.46
N LEU A 283 0.90 10.60 -8.22
CA LEU A 283 1.92 10.48 -7.22
C LEU A 283 1.94 9.06 -6.66
N GLU A 284 2.95 8.31 -7.00
CA GLU A 284 3.11 6.93 -6.56
C GLU A 284 3.50 6.85 -5.08
N LYS A 285 2.85 5.95 -4.36
CA LYS A 285 3.14 5.67 -2.95
C LYS A 285 3.52 4.22 -2.76
N TYR A 286 4.43 3.96 -1.82
CA TYR A 286 5.03 2.65 -1.64
C TYR A 286 4.92 2.17 -0.22
N ARG A 287 4.60 0.89 -0.10
CA ARG A 287 4.64 0.18 1.16
C ARG A 287 5.96 -0.57 1.29
N CYS A 288 6.70 -0.28 2.36
CA CYS A 288 7.94 -0.99 2.68
C CYS A 288 7.71 -1.92 3.87
N ARG A 289 7.97 -3.18 3.66
CA ARG A 289 7.91 -4.23 4.69
C ARG A 289 9.24 -4.91 4.84
N PRO A 290 9.67 -5.26 6.07
CA PRO A 290 10.79 -6.17 6.25
C PRO A 290 10.63 -7.41 5.36
N LEU A 291 11.71 -7.82 4.69
CA LEU A 291 11.65 -8.88 3.67
C LEU A 291 11.10 -10.20 4.26
N LYS A 292 11.47 -10.55 5.50
CA LYS A 292 10.91 -11.70 6.21
C LYS A 292 9.38 -11.65 6.25
N LEU A 293 8.79 -10.50 6.61
CA LEU A 293 7.33 -10.33 6.68
C LEU A 293 6.67 -10.37 5.29
N ALA A 294 7.33 -9.84 4.27
CA ALA A 294 6.82 -9.90 2.90
C ALA A 294 6.75 -11.34 2.39
N CYS A 295 7.83 -12.10 2.60
CA CYS A 295 7.89 -13.52 2.26
C CYS A 295 6.86 -14.35 3.04
N MET A 296 6.73 -14.12 4.36
CA MET A 296 5.71 -14.79 5.19
C MET A 296 4.30 -14.59 4.61
N ARG A 297 3.96 -13.37 4.23
CA ARG A 297 2.63 -13.09 3.65
C ARG A 297 2.46 -13.73 2.28
N LEU A 298 3.51 -13.72 1.45
CA LEU A 298 3.46 -14.37 0.14
C LEU A 298 3.24 -15.87 0.27
N TYR A 299 3.94 -16.50 1.21
CA TYR A 299 3.78 -17.92 1.54
C TYR A 299 2.38 -18.21 2.08
N ASP A 300 1.94 -17.50 3.12
CA ASP A 300 0.66 -17.74 3.79
C ASP A 300 -0.55 -17.51 2.84
N ASN A 301 -0.46 -16.52 1.96
CA ASN A 301 -1.48 -16.30 0.92
C ASN A 301 -1.58 -17.47 -0.10
N ALA A 302 -0.51 -18.22 -0.29
CA ALA A 302 -0.49 -19.34 -1.24
C ALA A 302 -0.88 -20.68 -0.59
N PHE A 303 -0.49 -20.90 0.67
CA PHE A 303 -0.59 -22.21 1.32
C PHE A 303 -1.57 -22.21 2.50
N HIS A 304 -1.92 -21.06 3.06
CA HIS A 304 -2.86 -20.89 4.19
C HIS A 304 -2.49 -21.70 5.44
N ASP A 305 -1.19 -21.82 5.73
CA ASP A 305 -0.66 -22.68 6.79
C ASP A 305 -0.67 -22.04 8.19
N GLY A 306 -1.10 -20.78 8.32
CA GLY A 306 -1.35 -20.08 9.58
C GLY A 306 -0.19 -20.17 10.60
N PRO A 307 -0.39 -20.84 11.77
CA PRO A 307 0.65 -20.91 12.80
C PRO A 307 1.92 -21.65 12.37
N PHE A 308 1.84 -22.57 11.41
CA PHE A 308 3.00 -23.27 10.87
C PHE A 308 3.93 -22.30 10.11
N THR A 309 3.36 -21.34 9.39
CA THR A 309 4.13 -20.29 8.71
C THR A 309 5.11 -19.60 9.65
N LEU A 310 4.70 -19.26 10.87
CA LEU A 310 5.58 -18.61 11.85
C LEU A 310 6.79 -19.49 12.19
N LYS A 311 6.55 -20.75 12.52
CA LYS A 311 7.60 -21.72 12.88
C LYS A 311 8.56 -21.94 11.71
N LEU A 312 8.03 -22.12 10.50
CA LEU A 312 8.80 -22.32 9.29
C LEU A 312 9.77 -21.14 9.05
N PHE A 313 9.26 -19.91 9.14
CA PHE A 313 10.06 -18.72 8.92
C PHE A 313 11.05 -18.43 10.05
N ASP A 314 10.78 -18.87 11.25
CA ASP A 314 11.75 -18.72 12.35
C ASP A 314 12.94 -19.67 12.21
N LEU A 315 12.74 -20.86 11.67
CA LEU A 315 13.78 -21.87 11.52
C LEU A 315 14.47 -21.86 10.15
N CYS A 316 13.75 -21.43 9.09
CA CYS A 316 14.19 -21.61 7.71
C CYS A 316 14.43 -20.32 6.95
N TYR A 317 14.36 -19.15 7.60
CA TYR A 317 14.44 -17.86 6.90
C TYR A 317 15.72 -17.71 6.06
N ASP A 318 16.86 -18.18 6.56
CA ASP A 318 18.15 -18.10 5.86
C ASP A 318 18.21 -18.98 4.60
N ASN A 319 17.28 -19.92 4.47
CA ASN A 319 17.16 -20.81 3.31
C ASN A 319 16.17 -20.29 2.25
N ILE A 320 15.67 -19.05 2.40
CA ILE A 320 14.73 -18.47 1.44
C ILE A 320 15.47 -17.98 0.20
N LYS A 321 14.91 -18.31 -0.96
CA LYS A 321 15.24 -17.66 -2.24
C LYS A 321 14.08 -16.81 -2.72
N THR A 322 14.39 -15.62 -3.18
CA THR A 322 13.41 -14.67 -3.69
C THR A 322 13.77 -14.19 -5.08
N LEU A 323 12.76 -14.04 -5.93
CA LEU A 323 12.87 -13.22 -7.14
C LEU A 323 12.24 -11.87 -6.83
N ARG A 324 12.97 -10.80 -7.12
CA ARG A 324 12.53 -9.43 -6.85
C ARG A 324 12.60 -8.59 -8.12
N ILE A 325 11.56 -7.83 -8.39
CA ILE A 325 11.47 -6.90 -9.52
C ILE A 325 11.20 -5.51 -8.92
N ASP A 326 12.04 -4.56 -9.24
CA ASP A 326 11.98 -3.18 -8.76
C ASP A 326 11.84 -3.01 -7.23
N GLY A 327 12.39 -3.97 -6.47
CA GLY A 327 12.30 -4.00 -5.01
C GLY A 327 11.12 -4.81 -4.47
N GLU A 328 10.13 -5.16 -5.30
CA GLU A 328 8.99 -6.01 -4.91
C GLU A 328 9.35 -7.50 -5.01
N THR A 329 9.07 -8.27 -3.96
CA THR A 329 9.18 -9.74 -3.97
C THR A 329 8.03 -10.32 -4.77
N VAL A 330 8.33 -10.90 -5.95
CA VAL A 330 7.33 -11.46 -6.88
C VAL A 330 7.20 -12.98 -6.80
N ALA A 331 8.28 -13.67 -6.40
CA ALA A 331 8.27 -15.11 -6.19
C ALA A 331 9.24 -15.51 -5.08
N MET A 332 9.01 -16.65 -4.45
CA MET A 332 9.89 -17.21 -3.43
C MET A 332 9.80 -18.73 -3.34
N CYS A 333 10.80 -19.32 -2.73
CA CYS A 333 10.76 -20.68 -2.18
C CYS A 333 11.77 -20.81 -1.04
N PHE A 334 11.72 -21.93 -0.33
CA PHE A 334 12.80 -22.38 0.55
C PHE A 334 13.68 -23.38 -0.20
N LEU A 335 15.00 -23.29 -0.02
CA LEU A 335 15.98 -24.29 -0.44
C LEU A 335 16.53 -24.99 0.79
N LEU A 336 15.80 -25.97 1.29
CA LEU A 336 16.10 -26.65 2.54
C LEU A 336 17.24 -27.66 2.34
N PRO A 337 18.34 -27.57 3.09
CA PRO A 337 19.49 -28.46 2.91
C PRO A 337 19.15 -29.90 3.32
N CYS A 338 19.46 -30.84 2.46
CA CYS A 338 19.32 -32.29 2.74
C CYS A 338 20.42 -33.11 2.08
N GLU A 339 20.40 -34.38 2.35
CA GLU A 339 21.26 -35.38 1.68
C GLU A 339 20.43 -36.44 0.99
N VAL A 340 20.89 -36.89 -0.17
CA VAL A 340 20.32 -37.98 -0.95
C VAL A 340 21.46 -38.89 -1.41
N ASP A 341 21.44 -40.14 -1.04
CA ASP A 341 22.51 -41.13 -1.36
C ASP A 341 23.92 -40.62 -0.99
N GLY A 342 24.04 -39.97 0.18
CA GLY A 342 25.31 -39.39 0.65
C GLY A 342 25.75 -38.13 -0.12
N LYS A 343 24.97 -37.60 -1.04
CA LYS A 343 25.27 -36.39 -1.80
C LYS A 343 24.47 -35.21 -1.29
N LYS A 344 25.05 -34.01 -1.34
CA LYS A 344 24.36 -32.77 -0.99
C LYS A 344 23.19 -32.54 -1.92
N ALA A 345 22.07 -32.19 -1.33
CA ALA A 345 20.82 -31.87 -2.04
C ALA A 345 20.09 -30.67 -1.39
N ARG A 346 19.17 -30.10 -2.10
CA ARG A 346 18.28 -29.04 -1.64
C ARG A 346 16.84 -29.43 -1.93
N TYR A 347 16.02 -29.40 -0.91
CA TYR A 347 14.59 -29.61 -1.05
C TYR A 347 13.92 -28.28 -1.31
N ILE A 348 13.33 -28.11 -2.52
CA ILE A 348 12.58 -26.91 -2.89
C ILE A 348 11.20 -27.03 -2.26
N TYR A 349 10.91 -26.16 -1.29
CA TYR A 349 9.67 -26.14 -0.54
C TYR A 349 8.98 -24.79 -0.64
N GLY A 350 7.63 -24.78 -0.68
CA GLY A 350 6.84 -23.54 -0.69
C GLY A 350 7.13 -22.65 -1.90
N PHE A 351 7.35 -23.25 -3.08
CA PHE A 351 7.59 -22.50 -4.33
C PHE A 351 6.31 -21.78 -4.75
N THR A 352 6.33 -20.45 -4.72
CA THR A 352 5.16 -19.65 -5.02
C THR A 352 5.48 -18.37 -5.78
N VAL A 353 4.52 -17.93 -6.60
CA VAL A 353 4.53 -16.65 -7.32
C VAL A 353 3.34 -15.83 -6.85
N LYS A 354 3.55 -14.55 -6.58
CA LYS A 354 2.51 -13.60 -6.20
C LYS A 354 1.38 -13.61 -7.21
N GLU A 355 0.13 -13.70 -6.75
CA GLU A 355 -1.04 -13.97 -7.58
C GLU A 355 -1.14 -13.08 -8.82
N LYS A 356 -1.00 -11.76 -8.64
CA LYS A 356 -1.05 -10.78 -9.74
C LYS A 356 0.02 -10.96 -10.83
N TYR A 357 1.04 -11.77 -10.56
CA TYR A 357 2.17 -12.04 -11.46
C TYR A 357 2.22 -13.49 -11.98
N ARG A 358 1.23 -14.33 -11.64
CA ARG A 358 1.14 -15.68 -12.19
C ARG A 358 0.95 -15.63 -13.70
N GLY A 359 1.58 -16.56 -14.41
CA GLY A 359 1.57 -16.60 -15.87
C GLY A 359 2.56 -15.64 -16.57
N SER A 360 3.25 -14.75 -15.84
CA SER A 360 4.19 -13.77 -16.42
C SER A 360 5.65 -14.24 -16.48
N GLY A 361 5.91 -15.54 -16.29
CA GLY A 361 7.26 -16.14 -16.40
C GLY A 361 8.14 -16.03 -15.15
N TYR A 362 7.71 -15.36 -14.07
CA TYR A 362 8.55 -15.17 -12.89
C TYR A 362 8.86 -16.48 -12.12
N GLY A 363 7.96 -17.47 -12.15
CA GLY A 363 8.28 -18.80 -11.62
C GLY A 363 9.43 -19.46 -12.39
N LYS A 364 9.45 -19.32 -13.72
CA LYS A 364 10.55 -19.77 -14.56
C LYS A 364 11.85 -19.05 -14.19
N ALA A 365 11.81 -17.73 -14.09
CA ALA A 365 12.99 -16.93 -13.74
C ALA A 365 13.58 -17.32 -12.37
N LEU A 366 12.74 -17.54 -11.34
CA LEU A 366 13.21 -18.01 -10.03
C LEU A 366 13.83 -19.41 -10.12
N MET A 367 13.25 -20.35 -10.88
CA MET A 367 13.78 -21.69 -11.03
C MET A 367 15.16 -21.68 -11.74
N GLU A 368 15.31 -20.89 -12.80
CA GLU A 368 16.60 -20.73 -13.48
C GLU A 368 17.65 -20.08 -12.58
N GLN A 369 17.26 -19.08 -11.78
CA GLN A 369 18.15 -18.48 -10.77
C GLN A 369 18.65 -19.55 -9.78
N ILE A 370 17.77 -20.38 -9.24
CA ILE A 370 18.12 -21.45 -8.31
C ILE A 370 19.12 -22.44 -8.96
N LYS A 371 18.85 -22.89 -10.17
CA LYS A 371 19.72 -23.83 -10.90
C LYS A 371 21.11 -23.26 -11.16
N ASN A 372 21.22 -21.95 -11.39
CA ASN A 372 22.49 -21.28 -11.63
C ASN A 372 23.28 -20.99 -10.35
N GLU A 373 22.63 -20.95 -9.19
CA GLU A 373 23.27 -20.64 -7.90
C GLU A 373 23.79 -21.88 -7.15
N THR A 374 23.37 -23.08 -7.54
CA THR A 374 23.81 -24.30 -6.84
C THR A 374 24.10 -25.45 -7.80
N ASN A 375 25.10 -26.22 -7.45
CA ASN A 375 25.44 -27.53 -8.08
C ASN A 375 24.84 -28.71 -7.29
N ASP A 376 24.14 -28.45 -6.19
CA ASP A 376 23.49 -29.47 -5.38
C ASP A 376 22.36 -30.14 -6.17
N ILE A 377 22.04 -31.37 -5.83
CA ILE A 377 20.84 -32.04 -6.32
C ILE A 377 19.62 -31.23 -5.85
N LEU A 378 18.71 -30.92 -6.78
CA LEU A 378 17.45 -30.26 -6.43
C LEU A 378 16.33 -31.29 -6.39
N ILE A 379 15.56 -31.29 -5.31
CA ILE A 379 14.42 -32.22 -5.13
C ILE A 379 13.20 -31.41 -4.78
N LEU A 380 12.04 -31.79 -5.27
CA LEU A 380 10.74 -31.22 -4.89
C LEU A 380 9.63 -32.26 -4.97
N ARG A 381 8.52 -31.93 -4.33
CA ARG A 381 7.27 -32.66 -4.45
C ARG A 381 6.25 -31.76 -5.14
N PRO A 382 5.76 -32.10 -6.35
CA PRO A 382 4.70 -31.34 -7.01
C PRO A 382 3.40 -31.41 -6.19
N ALA A 383 2.73 -30.29 -6.04
CA ALA A 383 1.46 -30.24 -5.32
C ALA A 383 0.30 -30.95 -6.10
N ASN A 384 0.44 -31.09 -7.41
CA ASN A 384 -0.50 -31.78 -8.27
C ASN A 384 0.18 -32.25 -9.58
N GLU A 385 -0.50 -33.11 -10.32
CA GLU A 385 0.03 -33.69 -11.56
C GLU A 385 0.37 -32.64 -12.65
N LYS A 386 -0.38 -31.53 -12.74
CA LYS A 386 -0.11 -30.47 -13.73
C LYS A 386 1.26 -29.81 -13.52
N LEU A 387 1.75 -29.80 -12.29
CA LEU A 387 3.08 -29.25 -11.98
C LEU A 387 4.22 -30.19 -12.37
N ILE A 388 3.98 -31.46 -12.59
CA ILE A 388 4.99 -32.41 -13.07
C ILE A 388 5.51 -31.94 -14.45
N ASP A 389 4.61 -31.68 -15.38
CA ASP A 389 4.99 -31.20 -16.72
C ASP A 389 5.65 -29.80 -16.67
N TYR A 390 5.22 -28.97 -15.73
CA TYR A 390 5.88 -27.69 -15.49
C TYR A 390 7.34 -27.86 -15.05
N TYR A 391 7.63 -28.76 -14.11
CA TYR A 391 9.02 -28.97 -13.65
C TYR A 391 9.89 -29.75 -14.66
N LYS A 392 9.30 -30.62 -15.49
CA LYS A 392 10.01 -31.28 -16.61
C LYS A 392 10.65 -30.27 -17.57
N GLN A 393 10.02 -29.12 -17.80
CA GLN A 393 10.57 -28.04 -18.65
C GLN A 393 11.91 -27.50 -18.15
N PHE A 394 12.23 -27.71 -16.88
CA PHE A 394 13.50 -27.30 -16.26
C PHE A 394 14.51 -28.46 -16.16
N GLY A 395 14.20 -29.61 -16.73
CA GLY A 395 15.07 -30.81 -16.69
C GLY A 395 14.92 -31.64 -15.41
N PHE A 396 13.83 -31.45 -14.64
CA PHE A 396 13.54 -32.35 -13.53
C PHE A 396 12.99 -33.68 -14.06
N CYS A 397 13.46 -34.78 -13.50
CA CYS A 397 12.97 -36.12 -13.78
C CYS A 397 12.04 -36.60 -12.66
N GLU A 398 11.02 -37.38 -13.02
CA GLU A 398 10.15 -38.02 -12.05
C GLU A 398 10.88 -39.15 -11.32
N ILE A 399 10.70 -39.20 -10.01
CA ILE A 399 11.24 -40.27 -9.17
C ILE A 399 10.10 -40.78 -8.27
N LYS A 400 10.02 -42.11 -8.13
CA LYS A 400 9.11 -42.69 -7.14
C LYS A 400 9.53 -42.29 -5.74
N ALA A 401 8.60 -41.91 -4.92
CA ALA A 401 8.86 -41.52 -3.54
C ALA A 401 7.81 -42.10 -2.59
N SER A 402 8.22 -42.32 -1.36
CA SER A 402 7.36 -42.85 -0.30
C SER A 402 7.80 -42.28 1.05
N ASN A 403 6.86 -42.12 1.96
CA ASN A 403 7.11 -41.76 3.35
C ASN A 403 7.01 -42.94 4.32
N GLN A 404 6.77 -44.14 3.80
CA GLN A 404 6.71 -45.35 4.61
C GLN A 404 7.96 -46.23 4.45
N LYS A 405 8.45 -46.37 3.22
CA LYS A 405 9.58 -47.23 2.89
C LYS A 405 10.13 -46.83 1.51
N GLY A 406 11.42 -46.87 1.36
CA GLY A 406 12.15 -46.64 0.12
C GLY A 406 13.61 -47.11 0.20
N ASP A 407 14.28 -47.04 -0.93
CA ASP A 407 15.63 -47.57 -1.10
C ASP A 407 16.71 -46.52 -0.74
N ILE A 408 16.38 -45.24 -0.96
CA ILE A 408 17.32 -44.13 -0.73
C ILE A 408 16.62 -43.10 0.15
N SER A 409 17.22 -42.82 1.32
CA SER A 409 16.69 -41.83 2.25
C SER A 409 17.03 -40.40 1.83
N VAL A 410 16.06 -39.50 1.94
CA VAL A 410 16.24 -38.05 1.88
C VAL A 410 16.29 -37.54 3.32
N ILE A 411 17.48 -37.08 3.75
CA ILE A 411 17.76 -36.74 5.15
C ILE A 411 17.92 -35.25 5.31
N PRO A 412 17.06 -34.56 6.09
CA PRO A 412 17.29 -33.16 6.45
C PRO A 412 18.60 -32.99 7.23
N THR A 413 19.37 -31.97 6.88
CA THR A 413 20.68 -31.71 7.48
C THR A 413 20.77 -30.44 8.31
N ASP A 414 19.64 -29.78 8.57
CA ASP A 414 19.56 -28.51 9.30
C ASP A 414 18.41 -28.52 10.32
N SER A 415 18.31 -27.45 11.11
CA SER A 415 17.37 -27.24 12.20
C SER A 415 15.88 -27.44 11.82
N TYR A 416 15.52 -27.27 10.56
CA TYR A 416 14.16 -27.49 10.08
C TYR A 416 13.68 -28.95 10.20
N ALA A 417 14.58 -29.89 10.43
CA ALA A 417 14.22 -31.29 10.69
C ALA A 417 13.19 -31.43 11.84
N HIS A 418 13.16 -30.49 12.77
CA HIS A 418 12.18 -30.45 13.85
C HIS A 418 10.74 -30.10 13.40
N LEU A 419 10.60 -29.53 12.19
CA LEU A 419 9.29 -29.22 11.61
C LEU A 419 8.72 -30.40 10.81
N CYS A 420 9.57 -31.39 10.51
CA CYS A 420 9.17 -32.52 9.73
C CYS A 420 8.33 -33.48 10.56
N GLU A 421 7.08 -33.68 10.18
CA GLU A 421 6.19 -34.70 10.77
C GLU A 421 6.14 -35.92 9.86
N LYS A 422 5.81 -37.08 10.42
CA LYS A 422 5.58 -38.28 9.62
C LYS A 422 4.36 -38.04 8.71
N ASP A 423 4.58 -38.03 7.42
CA ASP A 423 3.50 -37.97 6.44
C ASP A 423 2.69 -39.26 6.49
N LYS A 424 1.35 -39.15 6.50
CA LYS A 424 0.43 -40.27 6.49
C LYS A 424 0.11 -40.79 5.10
N LYS A 425 0.55 -40.12 4.06
CA LYS A 425 0.33 -40.50 2.66
C LYS A 425 1.35 -41.56 2.22
N GLY A 426 0.93 -42.56 1.52
CA GLY A 426 1.77 -43.67 1.05
C GLY A 426 2.80 -43.27 -0.02
N GLU A 427 2.62 -43.77 -1.23
CA GLU A 427 3.50 -43.49 -2.37
C GLU A 427 3.07 -42.21 -3.10
N TYR A 428 4.07 -41.47 -3.64
CA TYR A 428 3.85 -40.29 -4.44
C TYR A 428 5.02 -40.05 -5.42
N THR A 429 4.85 -39.13 -6.36
CA THR A 429 5.89 -38.70 -7.27
C THR A 429 6.67 -37.55 -6.67
N ALA A 430 7.99 -37.71 -6.54
CA ALA A 430 8.94 -36.63 -6.36
C ALA A 430 9.59 -36.29 -7.69
N MET A 431 10.25 -35.15 -7.77
CA MET A 431 11.01 -34.77 -8.94
C MET A 431 12.42 -34.35 -8.51
N ALA A 432 13.43 -34.73 -9.29
CA ALA A 432 14.81 -34.36 -9.04
C ALA A 432 15.48 -33.78 -10.29
N PHE A 433 16.38 -32.84 -10.06
CA PHE A 433 17.30 -32.29 -11.04
C PHE A 433 18.75 -32.60 -10.61
N GLY A 434 19.55 -33.10 -11.54
CA GLY A 434 20.93 -33.53 -11.22
C GLY A 434 21.01 -34.88 -10.53
N PHE A 435 19.91 -35.65 -10.48
CA PHE A 435 19.90 -36.99 -9.90
C PHE A 435 18.84 -37.85 -10.58
N GLU A 436 19.23 -39.01 -11.05
CA GLU A 436 18.37 -40.01 -11.67
C GLU A 436 18.51 -41.35 -10.96
N THR A 437 17.44 -42.05 -10.74
CA THR A 437 17.44 -43.37 -10.13
C THR A 437 16.11 -44.10 -10.46
N ASP A 438 16.16 -45.41 -10.59
CA ASP A 438 15.03 -46.32 -10.65
C ASP A 438 14.54 -46.76 -9.24
N LYS A 439 15.28 -46.39 -8.21
CA LYS A 439 14.98 -46.67 -6.81
C LYS A 439 13.95 -45.69 -6.25
N THR A 440 13.21 -46.14 -5.23
CA THR A 440 12.24 -45.29 -4.52
C THR A 440 12.95 -44.40 -3.48
N LEU A 441 12.75 -43.08 -3.54
CA LEU A 441 13.19 -42.17 -2.50
C LEU A 441 12.30 -42.31 -1.25
N TYR A 442 12.97 -42.38 -0.11
CA TYR A 442 12.30 -42.38 1.19
C TYR A 442 12.41 -41.00 1.86
N PHE A 443 11.26 -40.36 1.99
CA PHE A 443 11.12 -39.13 2.77
C PHE A 443 10.51 -39.50 4.13
N PRO A 444 11.33 -39.71 5.16
CA PRO A 444 10.84 -40.11 6.49
C PRO A 444 9.97 -39.04 7.14
N TYR A 445 10.10 -37.83 6.66
CA TYR A 445 9.39 -36.63 7.14
C TYR A 445 8.93 -35.79 5.97
N SER A 446 7.74 -35.19 6.07
CA SER A 446 7.31 -34.11 5.21
C SER A 446 7.11 -32.86 6.06
N LEU A 447 7.40 -31.70 5.50
CA LEU A 447 6.92 -30.45 6.06
C LEU A 447 5.39 -30.46 5.91
N ALA A 448 4.68 -30.41 7.02
CA ALA A 448 3.24 -30.58 7.10
C ALA A 448 2.47 -29.45 6.37
#